data_ea3d26aa1a4179c2e91d2589407bbab0
#
_entry.id   ea3d26aa1a4179c2e91d2589407bbab0
#
_cell.length_a   1.000
_cell.length_b   1.000
_cell.length_c   1.000
_cell.angle_alpha   90.00
_cell.angle_beta   90.00
_cell.angle_gamma   90.00
#
_symmetry.space_group_name_H-M   'P 1'
#
loop_
_entity.id
_entity.type
_entity.pdbx_description
1 polymer ?
#
loop_
_entity_poly.entity_id
_entity_poly.type
_entity_poly.pdbx_seq_one_letter_code
_entity_poly.pdbx_strand_id
1 'polypeptide(L)'
;MLETVSVTVSQLNRYIKSVMDSDYNLRTVFVSGEISNFTNHYRTGHFYMTLKDEKAAVRAVMFKSDNERLGFMPENGMKVIARGHVSVFERDGQYQLYIEDMQPDGAGALSIAFEQLKKKLLSLIHI
;
A
#
# COMPACT_ATOMS: atom_id res chain seq x y z
N MET A 1 17.44 21.11 -35.93
CA MET A 1 17.30 19.66 -36.09
C MET A 1 17.32 18.98 -34.72
N LEU A 2 16.42 18.08 -34.52
CA LEU A 2 16.38 17.34 -33.27
C LEU A 2 17.14 16.04 -33.43
N GLU A 3 18.11 15.81 -32.57
CA GLU A 3 18.75 14.52 -32.47
C GLU A 3 17.83 13.57 -31.73
N THR A 4 17.61 12.43 -32.31
CA THR A 4 16.84 11.39 -31.67
C THR A 4 17.78 10.50 -30.88
N VAL A 5 17.66 10.55 -29.57
CA VAL A 5 18.41 9.68 -28.68
C VAL A 5 17.46 8.63 -28.15
N SER A 6 17.81 7.37 -28.36
CA SER A 6 17.01 6.30 -27.82
C SER A 6 17.53 5.90 -26.44
N VAL A 7 16.62 5.48 -25.60
CA VAL A 7 16.94 4.95 -24.28
C VAL A 7 16.38 3.53 -24.16
N THR A 8 16.98 2.74 -23.30
CA THR A 8 16.44 1.41 -23.01
C THR A 8 15.20 1.53 -22.12
N VAL A 9 14.40 0.46 -22.07
CA VAL A 9 13.24 0.41 -21.16
C VAL A 9 13.69 0.59 -19.71
N SER A 10 14.80 -0.03 -19.32
CA SER A 10 15.34 0.13 -17.97
C SER A 10 15.70 1.58 -17.67
N GLN A 11 16.30 2.28 -18.62
CA GLN A 11 16.64 3.69 -18.45
C GLN A 11 15.39 4.56 -18.34
N LEU A 12 14.38 4.29 -19.15
CA LEU A 12 13.10 5.01 -19.08
C LEU A 12 12.45 4.84 -17.72
N ASN A 13 12.33 3.60 -17.25
CA ASN A 13 11.70 3.32 -15.97
C ASN A 13 12.47 3.94 -14.81
N ARG A 14 13.79 3.89 -14.86
CA ARG A 14 14.63 4.52 -13.85
C ARG A 14 14.46 6.04 -13.83
N TYR A 15 14.36 6.63 -14.99
CA TYR A 15 14.16 8.08 -15.09
C TYR A 15 12.81 8.48 -14.48
N ILE A 16 11.74 7.77 -14.85
CA ILE A 16 10.41 8.05 -14.31
C ILE A 16 10.41 7.86 -12.79
N LYS A 17 11.06 6.80 -12.30
CA LYS A 17 11.19 6.58 -10.87
C LYS A 17 11.89 7.76 -10.18
N SER A 18 12.98 8.26 -10.76
CA SER A 18 13.71 9.38 -10.17
C SER A 18 12.87 10.65 -10.12
N VAL A 19 12.05 10.90 -11.15
CA VAL A 19 11.15 12.05 -11.18
C VAL A 19 10.09 11.91 -10.07
N MET A 20 9.47 10.75 -9.93
CA MET A 20 8.49 10.51 -8.86
C MET A 20 9.11 10.61 -7.48
N ASP A 21 10.29 10.04 -7.28
CA ASP A 21 10.97 10.05 -5.99
C ASP A 21 11.38 11.47 -5.57
N SER A 22 11.58 12.36 -6.52
CA SER A 22 11.92 13.76 -6.22
C SER A 22 10.71 14.67 -6.09
N ASP A 23 9.51 14.18 -6.37
CA ASP A 23 8.30 14.98 -6.25
C ASP A 23 7.89 15.11 -4.79
N TYR A 24 7.82 16.35 -4.31
CA TYR A 24 7.48 16.63 -2.92
C TYR A 24 6.10 16.08 -2.53
N ASN A 25 5.12 16.18 -3.44
CA ASN A 25 3.75 15.78 -3.14
C ASN A 25 3.58 14.26 -3.07
N LEU A 26 4.47 13.49 -3.68
CA LEU A 26 4.41 12.03 -3.68
C LEU A 26 5.21 11.39 -2.55
N ARG A 27 5.98 12.16 -1.80
CA ARG A 27 6.77 11.65 -0.67
C ARG A 27 5.91 11.23 0.51
N THR A 28 4.82 11.94 0.73
CA THR A 28 3.85 11.60 1.77
C THR A 28 2.47 11.88 1.22
N VAL A 29 1.71 10.80 1.02
CA VAL A 29 0.34 10.89 0.53
C VAL A 29 -0.57 10.14 1.49
N PHE A 30 -1.82 10.60 1.57
CA PHE A 30 -2.88 9.90 2.29
C PHE A 30 -3.89 9.45 1.26
N VAL A 31 -4.06 8.15 1.11
CA VAL A 31 -4.93 7.57 0.08
C VAL A 31 -6.07 6.84 0.74
N SER A 32 -7.29 7.23 0.39
CA SER A 32 -8.52 6.57 0.84
C SER A 32 -8.93 5.55 -0.20
N GLY A 33 -9.21 4.34 0.22
CA GLY A 33 -9.64 3.29 -0.70
C GLY A 33 -10.09 2.03 0.00
N GLU A 34 -10.65 1.12 -0.78
CA GLU A 34 -11.07 -0.18 -0.31
C GLU A 34 -10.01 -1.22 -0.66
N ILE A 35 -9.69 -2.07 0.30
CA ILE A 35 -8.70 -3.14 0.11
C ILE A 35 -9.30 -4.24 -0.75
N SER A 36 -8.55 -4.67 -1.77
CA SER A 36 -8.83 -5.87 -2.53
C SER A 36 -7.54 -6.61 -2.85
N ASN A 37 -7.65 -7.87 -3.21
CA ASN A 37 -6.50 -8.73 -3.54
C ASN A 37 -5.42 -8.73 -2.46
N PHE A 38 -5.84 -8.70 -1.19
CA PHE A 38 -4.90 -8.70 -0.08
C PHE A 38 -4.17 -10.04 0.00
N THR A 39 -2.85 -9.97 0.12
CA THR A 39 -1.99 -11.13 0.31
C THR A 39 -0.94 -10.81 1.36
N ASN A 40 -0.83 -11.69 2.35
CA ASN A 40 0.28 -11.69 3.29
C ASN A 40 1.30 -12.71 2.76
N HIS A 41 2.42 -12.22 2.23
CA HIS A 41 3.43 -13.10 1.64
C HIS A 41 4.19 -13.82 2.76
N TYR A 42 3.97 -15.12 2.89
CA TYR A 42 4.44 -15.86 4.06
C TYR A 42 5.97 -15.89 4.22
N ARG A 43 6.73 -15.78 3.13
CA ARG A 43 8.21 -15.79 3.22
C ARG A 43 8.78 -14.47 3.70
N THR A 44 8.24 -13.37 3.20
CA THR A 44 8.75 -12.03 3.51
C THR A 44 7.98 -11.34 4.63
N GLY A 45 6.72 -11.71 4.81
CA GLY A 45 5.82 -11.01 5.70
C GLY A 45 5.31 -9.68 5.15
N HIS A 46 5.64 -9.35 3.89
CA HIS A 46 5.13 -8.14 3.26
C HIS A 46 3.66 -8.30 2.90
N PHE A 47 2.90 -7.23 3.03
CA PHE A 47 1.51 -7.18 2.59
C PHE A 47 1.44 -6.59 1.18
N TYR A 48 0.71 -7.27 0.31
CA TYR A 48 0.42 -6.80 -1.05
C TYR A 48 -1.08 -6.64 -1.18
N MET A 49 -1.53 -5.55 -1.77
CA MET A 49 -2.95 -5.30 -1.93
C MET A 49 -3.18 -4.33 -3.07
N THR A 50 -4.43 -4.20 -3.46
CA THR A 50 -4.91 -3.15 -4.34
C THR A 50 -5.83 -2.25 -3.52
N LEU A 51 -5.61 -0.95 -3.58
CA LEU A 51 -6.56 0.01 -3.06
C LEU A 51 -7.38 0.55 -4.22
N LYS A 52 -8.68 0.54 -4.08
CA LYS A 52 -9.58 0.94 -5.17
C LYS A 52 -10.70 1.84 -4.67
N ASP A 53 -11.23 2.62 -5.58
CA ASP A 53 -12.49 3.32 -5.42
C ASP A 53 -13.40 2.93 -6.60
N GLU A 54 -14.47 3.69 -6.83
CA GLU A 54 -15.43 3.37 -7.89
C GLU A 54 -14.86 3.50 -9.29
N LYS A 55 -13.76 4.27 -9.45
CA LYS A 55 -13.25 4.64 -10.77
C LYS A 55 -11.84 4.17 -11.06
N ALA A 56 -11.07 3.86 -10.04
CA ALA A 56 -9.65 3.61 -10.20
C ALA A 56 -9.11 2.66 -9.16
N ALA A 57 -7.92 2.13 -9.43
CA ALA A 57 -7.21 1.25 -8.52
C ALA A 57 -5.72 1.54 -8.56
N VAL A 58 -5.05 1.31 -7.44
CA VAL A 58 -3.59 1.41 -7.36
C VAL A 58 -3.05 0.23 -6.57
N ARG A 59 -1.94 -0.31 -7.02
CA ARG A 59 -1.23 -1.35 -6.27
C ARG A 59 -0.55 -0.75 -5.06
N ALA A 60 -0.55 -1.47 -3.97
CA ALA A 60 0.06 -1.05 -2.74
C ALA A 60 0.85 -2.18 -2.09
N VAL A 61 1.94 -1.80 -1.44
CA VAL A 61 2.81 -2.72 -0.71
C VAL A 61 3.04 -2.12 0.66
N MET A 62 2.97 -2.96 1.68
CA MET A 62 3.33 -2.57 3.04
C MET A 62 4.37 -3.57 3.54
N PHE A 63 5.61 -3.09 3.71
CA PHE A 63 6.70 -3.96 4.13
C PHE A 63 6.52 -4.44 5.56
N LYS A 64 7.10 -5.58 5.87
CA LYS A 64 7.00 -6.18 7.20
C LYS A 64 7.40 -5.22 8.30
N SER A 65 8.47 -4.44 8.10
CA SER A 65 8.93 -3.47 9.08
C SER A 65 7.87 -2.44 9.44
N ASP A 66 6.96 -2.15 8.53
CA ASP A 66 5.85 -1.22 8.75
C ASP A 66 4.59 -1.94 9.25
N ASN A 67 4.27 -3.10 8.67
CA ASN A 67 3.01 -3.77 9.01
C ASN A 67 3.04 -4.43 10.40
N GLU A 68 4.21 -4.66 10.97
CA GLU A 68 4.34 -5.19 12.33
C GLU A 68 3.71 -4.27 13.38
N ARG A 69 3.64 -2.98 13.08
CA ARG A 69 3.08 -1.97 13.99
C ARG A 69 1.61 -1.71 13.75
N LEU A 70 1.03 -2.38 12.77
CA LEU A 70 -0.36 -2.16 12.41
C LEU A 70 -1.30 -2.69 13.50
N GLY A 71 -2.28 -1.87 13.90
CA GLY A 71 -3.20 -2.21 14.98
C GLY A 71 -4.34 -3.15 14.58
N PHE A 72 -4.41 -3.53 13.31
CA PHE A 72 -5.45 -4.41 12.80
C PHE A 72 -4.90 -5.24 11.65
N MET A 73 -5.61 -6.31 11.29
CA MET A 73 -5.26 -7.13 10.13
C MET A 73 -6.10 -6.68 8.94
N PRO A 74 -5.46 -6.25 7.83
CA PRO A 74 -6.20 -5.87 6.63
C PRO A 74 -7.02 -7.03 6.08
N GLU A 75 -8.21 -6.71 5.60
CA GLU A 75 -9.11 -7.68 4.97
C GLU A 75 -9.69 -7.08 3.71
N ASN A 76 -9.96 -7.94 2.73
CA ASN A 76 -10.62 -7.52 1.50
C ASN A 76 -11.99 -6.91 1.82
N GLY A 77 -12.31 -5.80 1.16
CA GLY A 77 -13.55 -5.06 1.40
C GLY A 77 -13.46 -4.00 2.48
N MET A 78 -12.37 -3.97 3.23
CA MET A 78 -12.18 -2.98 4.28
C MET A 78 -11.79 -1.63 3.68
N LYS A 79 -12.47 -0.57 4.08
CA LYS A 79 -12.10 0.80 3.70
C LYS A 79 -11.05 1.32 4.64
N VAL A 80 -10.00 1.90 4.09
CA VAL A 80 -8.85 2.39 4.85
C VAL A 80 -8.39 3.74 4.32
N ILE A 81 -7.65 4.45 5.18
CA ILE A 81 -6.81 5.58 4.77
C ILE A 81 -5.38 5.12 4.98
N ALA A 82 -4.61 5.09 3.91
CA ALA A 82 -3.22 4.66 3.93
C ALA A 82 -2.30 5.87 3.76
N ARG A 83 -1.28 5.94 4.61
CA ARG A 83 -0.23 6.95 4.50
C ARG A 83 1.02 6.27 3.95
N GLY A 84 1.62 6.88 2.96
CA GLY A 84 2.84 6.34 2.39
C GLY A 84 3.41 7.25 1.33
N HIS A 85 4.27 6.70 0.49
CA HIS A 85 4.82 7.41 -0.65
C HIS A 85 4.56 6.65 -1.93
N VAL A 86 4.58 7.37 -3.04
CA VAL A 86 4.39 6.78 -4.37
C VAL A 86 5.74 6.72 -5.07
N SER A 87 6.07 5.57 -5.63
CA SER A 87 7.27 5.38 -6.43
C SER A 87 7.00 4.37 -7.54
N VAL A 88 7.98 4.18 -8.41
CA VAL A 88 7.89 3.23 -9.52
C VAL A 88 8.57 1.93 -9.15
N PHE A 89 7.90 0.83 -9.43
CA PHE A 89 8.55 -0.47 -9.46
C PHE A 89 9.24 -0.61 -10.81
N GLU A 90 10.56 -0.42 -10.82
CA GLU A 90 11.33 -0.30 -12.07
C GLU A 90 11.16 -1.49 -13.01
N ARG A 91 11.12 -2.68 -12.44
CA ARG A 91 11.04 -3.91 -13.22
C ARG A 91 9.83 -3.94 -14.15
N ASP A 92 8.68 -3.52 -13.64
CA ASP A 92 7.41 -3.61 -14.36
C ASP A 92 6.97 -2.27 -14.94
N GLY A 93 7.64 -1.17 -14.59
CA GLY A 93 7.28 0.17 -15.06
C GLY A 93 5.95 0.65 -14.52
N GLN A 94 5.56 0.18 -13.34
CA GLN A 94 4.29 0.55 -12.71
C GLN A 94 4.55 1.36 -11.45
N TYR A 95 3.76 2.41 -11.25
CA TYR A 95 3.82 3.11 -9.98
C TYR A 95 3.01 2.35 -8.94
N GLN A 96 3.46 2.45 -7.70
CA GLN A 96 2.86 1.76 -6.56
C GLN A 96 2.82 2.69 -5.37
N LEU A 97 1.87 2.44 -4.47
CA LEU A 97 1.84 3.08 -3.17
C LEU A 97 2.60 2.19 -2.18
N TYR A 98 3.62 2.76 -1.55
CA TYR A 98 4.38 2.09 -0.48
C TYR A 98 3.81 2.57 0.85
N ILE A 99 2.99 1.75 1.48
CA ILE A 99 2.24 2.11 2.68
C ILE A 99 3.15 2.03 3.90
N GLU A 100 3.17 3.08 4.69
CA GLU A 100 3.92 3.12 5.95
C GLU A 100 3.02 2.97 7.16
N ASP A 101 1.76 3.41 7.03
CA ASP A 101 0.75 3.29 8.07
C ASP A 101 -0.63 3.28 7.45
N MET A 102 -1.59 2.70 8.15
CA MET A 102 -2.93 2.54 7.63
C MET A 102 -3.93 2.50 8.77
N GLN A 103 -5.09 3.12 8.56
CA GLN A 103 -6.16 3.15 9.55
C GLN A 103 -7.48 2.76 8.90
N PRO A 104 -8.35 2.07 9.64
CA PRO A 104 -9.70 1.81 9.15
C PRO A 104 -10.44 3.14 8.90
N ASP A 105 -11.22 3.18 7.83
CA ASP A 105 -12.01 4.35 7.44
C ASP A 105 -13.46 3.95 7.32
N GLY A 106 -14.33 4.64 8.08
CA GLY A 106 -15.75 4.37 8.08
C GLY A 106 -16.19 3.31 9.09
N ALA A 107 -17.48 3.26 9.33
CA ALA A 107 -18.07 2.44 10.39
C ALA A 107 -17.84 0.94 10.18
N GLY A 108 -17.96 0.47 8.93
CA GLY A 108 -17.77 -0.95 8.64
C GLY A 108 -16.35 -1.42 8.91
N ALA A 109 -15.35 -0.64 8.48
CA ALA A 109 -13.95 -0.96 8.72
C ALA A 109 -13.59 -0.90 10.20
N LEU A 110 -14.11 0.09 10.92
CA LEU A 110 -13.91 0.19 12.37
C LEU A 110 -14.52 -0.98 13.10
N SER A 111 -15.68 -1.46 12.66
CA SER A 111 -16.33 -2.64 13.25
C SER A 111 -15.47 -3.89 13.08
N ILE A 112 -14.91 -4.10 11.89
CA ILE A 112 -14.02 -5.24 11.64
C ILE A 112 -12.77 -5.15 12.53
N ALA A 113 -12.15 -3.98 12.60
CA ALA A 113 -10.95 -3.78 13.41
C ALA A 113 -11.26 -3.99 14.90
N PHE A 114 -12.43 -3.56 15.36
CA PHE A 114 -12.87 -3.77 16.74
C PHE A 114 -13.03 -5.26 17.06
N GLU A 115 -13.66 -6.02 16.15
CA GLU A 115 -13.83 -7.46 16.33
C GLU A 115 -12.49 -8.18 16.37
N GLN A 116 -11.53 -7.77 15.56
CA GLN A 116 -10.18 -8.34 15.60
C GLN A 116 -9.52 -8.11 16.96
N LEU A 117 -9.62 -6.87 17.47
CA LEU A 117 -9.08 -6.53 18.79
C LEU A 117 -9.73 -7.37 19.89
N LYS A 118 -11.05 -7.51 19.84
CA LYS A 118 -11.81 -8.31 20.80
C LYS A 118 -11.31 -9.75 20.83
N LYS A 119 -11.16 -10.37 19.67
CA LYS A 119 -10.64 -11.73 19.55
C LYS A 119 -9.23 -11.86 20.15
N LYS A 120 -8.38 -10.88 19.87
CA LYS A 120 -7.02 -10.84 20.39
C LYS A 120 -7.02 -10.77 21.92
N LEU A 121 -7.84 -9.90 22.49
CA LEU A 121 -7.95 -9.76 23.94
C LEU A 121 -8.46 -11.03 24.59
N LEU A 122 -9.48 -11.67 24.00
CA LEU A 122 -10.01 -12.92 24.51
C LEU A 122 -8.97 -14.04 24.49
N SER A 123 -8.14 -14.09 23.46
CA SER A 123 -7.09 -15.10 23.38
C SER A 123 -6.01 -14.90 24.44
N LEU A 124 -5.75 -13.64 24.86
CA LEU A 124 -4.75 -13.34 25.89
C LEU A 124 -5.22 -13.72 27.30
N ILE A 125 -6.51 -13.69 27.54
CA ILE A 125 -7.06 -14.03 28.87
C ILE A 125 -7.55 -15.47 28.95
N HIS A 126 -7.48 -16.21 27.87
CA HIS A 126 -7.85 -17.62 27.84
C HIS A 126 -6.72 -18.45 28.45
N ILE A 127 -7.04 -19.18 29.46
CA ILE A 127 -6.10 -20.01 30.20
C ILE A 127 -6.35 -21.48 29.89
#